data_53ace51a3258d38cc5f44c0de6231057
#
_entry.id   53ace51a3258d38cc5f44c0de6231057
#
_cell.length_a   1.000
_cell.length_b   1.000
_cell.length_c   1.000
_cell.angle_alpha   90.00
_cell.angle_beta   90.00
_cell.angle_gamma   90.00
#
_symmetry.space_group_name_H-M   'P 1'
#
loop_
_entity.id
_entity.type
_entity.pdbx_description
1 polymer ?
#
loop_
_entity_poly.entity_id
_entity_poly.type
_entity_poly.pdbx_seq_one_letter_code
_entity_poly.pdbx_strand_id
1 'polypeptide(L)'
;MTSLQQELKKKKPFDMPEQEALLNLLRTADQLQIRFARLFRRFGLTPQQYNILRILRGEGKPLPILEIASRMITVVPGITGLIDRLEAAGLVNRKRCENDRRVVYVCISERAVDLLGEIDEPLMDMHKALLGHLDPHELGTLSQLLERAREPLVAEPAEV
;
A
#
# COMPACT_ATOMS: atom_id res chain seq x y z
N MET A 1 18.19 21.52 -1.26
CA MET A 1 17.43 20.50 -0.50
C MET A 1 17.35 20.94 0.96
N THR A 2 16.15 20.91 1.57
CA THR A 2 15.97 21.20 2.99
C THR A 2 16.21 19.92 3.77
N SER A 3 17.06 19.94 4.81
CA SER A 3 17.31 18.76 5.64
C SER A 3 16.12 18.48 6.56
N LEU A 4 15.97 17.24 7.03
CA LEU A 4 14.93 16.86 7.99
C LEU A 4 15.02 17.71 9.27
N GLN A 5 16.25 17.99 9.73
CA GLN A 5 16.48 18.85 10.88
C GLN A 5 15.86 20.25 10.70
N GLN A 6 16.01 20.84 9.52
CA GLN A 6 15.43 22.15 9.20
C GLN A 6 13.91 22.08 9.10
N GLU A 7 13.37 21.05 8.46
CA GLU A 7 11.92 20.86 8.37
C GLU A 7 11.25 20.70 9.73
N LEU A 8 11.88 20.01 10.67
CA LEU A 8 11.40 19.81 12.03
C LEU A 8 11.75 20.97 12.95
N LYS A 9 12.44 22.02 12.46
CA LYS A 9 12.93 23.17 13.26
C LYS A 9 13.73 22.71 14.49
N LYS A 10 14.46 21.60 14.36
CA LYS A 10 15.25 21.02 15.45
C LYS A 10 16.50 21.85 15.68
N LYS A 11 16.69 22.35 16.91
CA LYS A 11 17.83 23.24 17.26
C LYS A 11 19.17 22.51 17.31
N LYS A 12 19.16 21.22 17.65
CA LYS A 12 20.37 20.37 17.73
C LYS A 12 20.33 19.30 16.65
N PRO A 13 21.48 18.81 16.16
CA PRO A 13 21.55 17.64 15.30
C PRO A 13 20.87 16.41 15.92
N PHE A 14 20.67 15.38 15.14
CA PHE A 14 20.23 14.09 15.65
C PHE A 14 21.35 13.42 16.43
N ASP A 15 20.99 12.71 17.50
CA ASP A 15 21.98 12.07 18.39
C ASP A 15 22.59 10.81 17.72
N MET A 16 21.84 10.19 16.80
CA MET A 16 22.24 8.98 16.06
C MET A 16 21.75 9.04 14.61
N PRO A 17 22.53 8.55 13.64
CA PRO A 17 22.10 8.51 12.24
C PRO A 17 20.88 7.61 12.03
N GLU A 18 20.73 6.55 12.81
CA GLU A 18 19.56 5.66 12.77
C GLU A 18 18.25 6.41 13.10
N GLN A 19 18.28 7.31 14.09
CA GLN A 19 17.14 8.15 14.44
C GLN A 19 16.76 9.08 13.28
N GLU A 20 17.73 9.72 12.65
CA GLU A 20 17.48 10.60 11.50
C GLU A 20 16.88 9.81 10.32
N ALA A 21 17.46 8.64 10.01
CA ALA A 21 16.99 7.78 8.93
C ALA A 21 15.55 7.30 9.19
N LEU A 22 15.25 6.84 10.41
CA LEU A 22 13.91 6.39 10.79
C LEU A 22 12.87 7.52 10.67
N LEU A 23 13.18 8.71 11.16
CA LEU A 23 12.27 9.85 11.08
C LEU A 23 12.07 10.35 9.64
N ASN A 24 13.10 10.29 8.79
CA ASN A 24 12.98 10.55 7.36
C ASN A 24 12.02 9.55 6.70
N LEU A 25 12.18 8.27 6.99
CA LEU A 25 11.31 7.21 6.46
C LEU A 25 9.84 7.43 6.86
N LEU A 26 9.58 7.64 8.15
CA LEU A 26 8.22 7.85 8.66
C LEU A 26 7.57 9.10 8.06
N ARG A 27 8.30 10.22 7.99
CA ARG A 27 7.80 11.47 7.41
C ARG A 27 7.51 11.33 5.92
N THR A 28 8.41 10.66 5.18
CA THR A 28 8.22 10.43 3.75
C THR A 28 7.02 9.52 3.50
N ALA A 29 6.89 8.43 4.26
CA ALA A 29 5.75 7.52 4.16
C ALA A 29 4.42 8.23 4.44
N ASP A 30 4.33 9.04 5.49
CA ASP A 30 3.14 9.84 5.82
C ASP A 30 2.74 10.76 4.66
N GLN A 31 3.71 11.52 4.13
CA GLN A 31 3.45 12.42 3.01
C GLN A 31 3.00 11.71 1.73
N LEU A 32 3.55 10.54 1.44
CA LEU A 32 3.13 9.70 0.33
C LEU A 32 1.71 9.18 0.54
N GLN A 33 1.40 8.67 1.75
CA GLN A 33 0.06 8.16 2.08
C GLN A 33 -1.02 9.22 1.91
N ILE A 34 -0.77 10.46 2.33
CA ILE A 34 -1.71 11.58 2.15
C ILE A 34 -2.02 11.81 0.66
N ARG A 35 -1.01 11.75 -0.22
CA ARG A 35 -1.18 11.96 -1.66
C ARG A 35 -1.93 10.81 -2.32
N PHE A 36 -1.59 9.57 -1.98
CA PHE A 36 -2.32 8.38 -2.45
C PHE A 36 -3.78 8.39 -1.99
N ALA A 37 -4.04 8.74 -0.72
CA ALA A 37 -5.40 8.85 -0.21
C ALA A 37 -6.23 9.90 -0.95
N ARG A 38 -5.64 11.04 -1.33
CA ARG A 38 -6.30 12.07 -2.14
C ARG A 38 -6.63 11.57 -3.56
N LEU A 39 -5.70 10.86 -4.20
CA LEU A 39 -5.92 10.29 -5.52
C LEU A 39 -7.09 9.30 -5.49
N PHE A 40 -6.99 8.27 -4.65
CA PHE A 40 -7.99 7.19 -4.61
C PHE A 40 -9.38 7.68 -4.18
N ARG A 41 -9.46 8.70 -3.33
CA ARG A 41 -10.74 9.34 -2.95
C ARG A 41 -11.51 9.89 -4.16
N ARG A 42 -10.82 10.37 -5.21
CA ARG A 42 -11.46 10.85 -6.43
C ARG A 42 -12.25 9.74 -7.15
N PHE A 43 -11.87 8.49 -6.92
CA PHE A 43 -12.49 7.28 -7.48
C PHE A 43 -13.34 6.52 -6.44
N GLY A 44 -13.64 7.16 -5.28
CA GLY A 44 -14.45 6.56 -4.22
C GLY A 44 -13.77 5.42 -3.44
N LEU A 45 -12.44 5.32 -3.50
CA LEU A 45 -11.66 4.27 -2.84
C LEU A 45 -10.79 4.83 -1.72
N THR A 46 -10.51 3.99 -0.72
CA THR A 46 -9.37 4.16 0.19
C THR A 46 -8.12 3.48 -0.39
N PRO A 47 -6.90 3.84 0.07
CA PRO A 47 -5.68 3.16 -0.33
C PRO A 47 -5.72 1.63 -0.10
N GLN A 48 -6.32 1.20 1.00
CA GLN A 48 -6.46 -0.22 1.34
C GLN A 48 -7.42 -0.94 0.39
N GLN A 49 -8.56 -0.32 0.06
CA GLN A 49 -9.51 -0.86 -0.92
C GLN A 49 -8.88 -0.97 -2.32
N TYR A 50 -8.19 0.08 -2.76
CA TYR A 50 -7.42 0.03 -4.01
C TYR A 50 -6.42 -1.13 -4.00
N ASN A 51 -5.67 -1.31 -2.91
CA ASN A 51 -4.66 -2.37 -2.82
C ASN A 51 -5.28 -3.78 -2.93
N ILE A 52 -6.44 -4.03 -2.31
CA ILE A 52 -7.19 -5.29 -2.48
C ILE A 52 -7.55 -5.52 -3.95
N LEU A 53 -8.13 -4.51 -4.60
CA LEU A 53 -8.54 -4.63 -6.01
C LEU A 53 -7.33 -4.84 -6.93
N ARG A 54 -6.22 -4.15 -6.70
CA ARG A 54 -4.97 -4.31 -7.44
C ARG A 54 -4.41 -5.73 -7.30
N ILE A 55 -4.43 -6.31 -6.10
CA ILE A 55 -3.98 -7.69 -5.85
C ILE A 55 -4.85 -8.67 -6.65
N LEU A 56 -6.17 -8.52 -6.57
CA LEU A 56 -7.11 -9.39 -7.28
C LEU A 56 -6.98 -9.27 -8.80
N ARG A 57 -6.82 -8.04 -9.34
CA ARG A 57 -6.58 -7.83 -10.78
C ARG A 57 -5.27 -8.47 -11.23
N GLY A 58 -4.19 -8.30 -10.47
CA GLY A 58 -2.87 -8.84 -10.80
C GLY A 58 -2.82 -10.36 -10.78
N GLU A 59 -3.59 -11.01 -9.90
CA GLU A 59 -3.67 -12.48 -9.86
C GLU A 59 -4.55 -13.07 -10.97
N GLY A 60 -5.58 -12.35 -11.41
CA GLY A 60 -6.48 -12.78 -12.46
C GLY A 60 -7.41 -13.94 -12.11
N LYS A 61 -7.41 -14.40 -10.86
CA LYS A 61 -8.28 -15.47 -10.34
C LYS A 61 -8.72 -15.17 -8.90
N PRO A 62 -9.78 -15.85 -8.40
CA PRO A 62 -10.23 -15.69 -7.02
C PRO A 62 -9.14 -16.04 -6.00
N LEU A 63 -9.02 -15.23 -4.95
CA LEU A 63 -8.08 -15.45 -3.85
C LEU A 63 -8.81 -15.64 -2.52
N PRO A 64 -8.31 -16.51 -1.62
CA PRO A 64 -8.76 -16.56 -0.24
C PRO A 64 -8.49 -15.24 0.49
N ILE A 65 -9.34 -14.87 1.43
CA ILE A 65 -9.20 -13.61 2.20
C ILE A 65 -7.84 -13.52 2.90
N LEU A 66 -7.35 -14.61 3.47
CA LEU A 66 -6.04 -14.65 4.15
C LEU A 66 -4.88 -14.42 3.17
N GLU A 67 -5.00 -14.93 1.95
CA GLU A 67 -4.00 -14.71 0.91
C GLU A 67 -3.97 -13.24 0.46
N ILE A 68 -5.12 -12.59 0.36
CA ILE A 68 -5.18 -11.15 0.09
C ILE A 68 -4.52 -10.38 1.23
N ALA A 69 -4.81 -10.74 2.49
CA ALA A 69 -4.24 -10.10 3.66
C ALA A 69 -2.70 -10.15 3.68
N SER A 70 -2.12 -11.30 3.34
CA SER A 70 -0.65 -11.49 3.32
C SER A 70 0.06 -10.67 2.22
N ARG A 71 -0.66 -10.25 1.17
CA ARG A 71 -0.12 -9.45 0.05
C ARG A 71 -0.39 -7.95 0.19
N MET A 72 -1.02 -7.52 1.29
CA MET A 72 -1.28 -6.09 1.52
C MET A 72 0.02 -5.33 1.82
N ILE A 73 0.16 -4.14 1.25
CA ILE A 73 1.30 -3.24 1.54
C ILE A 73 1.29 -2.80 3.00
N THR A 74 0.09 -2.60 3.56
CA THR A 74 -0.09 -2.18 4.95
C THR A 74 -0.86 -3.26 5.69
N VAL A 75 -0.40 -3.68 6.84
CA VAL A 75 -1.15 -4.59 7.71
C VAL A 75 -2.49 -3.95 8.07
N VAL A 76 -3.58 -4.64 7.80
CA VAL A 76 -4.93 -4.13 8.03
C VAL A 76 -5.65 -5.04 9.04
N PRO A 77 -5.83 -4.59 10.28
CA PRO A 77 -6.76 -5.26 11.19
C PRO A 77 -8.16 -5.24 10.58
N GLY A 78 -8.82 -6.40 10.50
CA GLY A 78 -10.20 -6.47 10.01
C GLY A 78 -10.37 -6.34 8.48
N ILE A 79 -9.50 -6.99 7.69
CA ILE A 79 -9.62 -7.03 6.21
C ILE A 79 -11.02 -7.45 5.74
N THR A 80 -11.73 -8.29 6.52
CA THR A 80 -13.10 -8.72 6.22
C THR A 80 -14.03 -7.53 6.06
N GLY A 81 -13.96 -6.52 6.93
CA GLY A 81 -14.78 -5.32 6.83
C GLY A 81 -14.46 -4.44 5.61
N LEU A 82 -13.22 -4.47 5.09
CA LEU A 82 -12.88 -3.81 3.83
C LEU A 82 -13.51 -4.55 2.65
N ILE A 83 -13.47 -5.88 2.67
CA ILE A 83 -14.08 -6.71 1.64
C ILE A 83 -15.61 -6.58 1.67
N ASP A 84 -16.24 -6.49 2.86
CA ASP A 84 -17.68 -6.21 2.99
C ASP A 84 -18.09 -4.91 2.27
N ARG A 85 -17.30 -3.85 2.46
CA ARG A 85 -17.54 -2.55 1.82
C ARG A 85 -17.34 -2.60 0.31
N LEU A 86 -16.32 -3.33 -0.16
CA LEU A 86 -16.09 -3.54 -1.60
C LEU A 86 -17.20 -4.36 -2.25
N GLU A 87 -17.72 -5.38 -1.55
CA GLU A 87 -18.84 -6.19 -2.02
C GLU A 87 -20.15 -5.37 -2.05
N ALA A 88 -20.43 -4.60 -1.00
CA ALA A 88 -21.57 -3.68 -0.97
C ALA A 88 -21.50 -2.62 -2.08
N ALA A 89 -20.29 -2.21 -2.50
CA ALA A 89 -20.07 -1.32 -3.64
C ALA A 89 -20.12 -2.03 -5.01
N GLY A 90 -20.30 -3.36 -5.05
CA GLY A 90 -20.31 -4.16 -6.29
C GLY A 90 -18.93 -4.27 -6.98
N LEU A 91 -17.84 -4.09 -6.23
CA LEU A 91 -16.48 -4.12 -6.76
C LEU A 91 -15.83 -5.50 -6.61
N VAL A 92 -16.32 -6.33 -5.70
CA VAL A 92 -15.92 -7.72 -5.53
C VAL A 92 -17.13 -8.59 -5.26
N ASN A 93 -16.97 -9.91 -5.46
CA ASN A 93 -17.94 -10.93 -5.11
C ASN A 93 -17.27 -12.00 -4.26
N ARG A 94 -18.02 -12.59 -3.31
CA ARG A 94 -17.55 -13.72 -2.51
C ARG A 94 -18.09 -15.03 -3.03
N LYS A 95 -17.24 -16.07 -3.04
CA LYS A 95 -17.63 -17.45 -3.28
C LYS A 95 -17.09 -18.33 -2.16
N ARG A 96 -17.96 -19.14 -1.55
CA ARG A 96 -17.50 -20.18 -0.61
C ARG A 96 -16.85 -21.31 -1.37
N CYS A 97 -15.77 -21.87 -0.81
CA CYS A 97 -15.17 -23.08 -1.36
C CYS A 97 -16.16 -24.26 -1.23
N GLU A 98 -16.31 -25.04 -2.28
CA GLU A 98 -17.18 -26.22 -2.28
C GLU A 98 -16.62 -27.33 -1.39
N ASN A 99 -15.28 -27.46 -1.33
CA ASN A 99 -14.58 -28.50 -0.58
C ASN A 99 -14.37 -28.13 0.91
N ASP A 100 -14.22 -26.85 1.23
CA ASP A 100 -14.08 -26.37 2.61
C ASP A 100 -14.83 -25.04 2.79
N ARG A 101 -16.01 -25.11 3.42
CA ARG A 101 -16.89 -23.93 3.66
C ARG A 101 -16.27 -22.87 4.56
N ARG A 102 -15.14 -23.14 5.23
CA ARG A 102 -14.39 -22.17 6.03
C ARG A 102 -13.60 -21.22 5.15
N VAL A 103 -13.27 -21.63 3.93
CA VAL A 103 -12.52 -20.82 2.97
C VAL A 103 -13.50 -20.00 2.13
N VAL A 104 -13.32 -18.68 2.17
CA VAL A 104 -14.06 -17.72 1.35
C VAL A 104 -13.11 -17.12 0.33
N TYR A 105 -13.41 -17.31 -0.94
CA TYR A 105 -12.71 -16.70 -2.07
C TYR A 105 -13.33 -15.36 -2.42
N VAL A 106 -12.50 -14.41 -2.81
CA VAL A 106 -12.91 -13.09 -3.31
C VAL A 106 -12.53 -12.98 -4.77
N CYS A 107 -13.49 -12.58 -5.60
CA CYS A 107 -13.34 -12.33 -7.03
C CYS A 107 -13.49 -10.84 -7.30
N ILE A 108 -12.65 -10.27 -8.16
CA ILE A 108 -12.85 -8.91 -8.67
C ILE A 108 -14.04 -8.88 -9.64
N SER A 109 -14.83 -7.81 -9.65
CA SER A 109 -15.88 -7.59 -10.64
C SER A 109 -15.35 -6.87 -11.89
N GLU A 110 -16.06 -6.98 -13.02
CA GLU A 110 -15.75 -6.22 -14.24
C GLU A 110 -15.75 -4.71 -13.96
N ARG A 111 -16.74 -4.23 -13.21
CA ARG A 111 -16.80 -2.82 -12.78
C ARG A 111 -15.54 -2.35 -12.03
N ALA A 112 -14.96 -3.22 -11.21
CA ALA A 112 -13.73 -2.87 -10.50
C ALA A 112 -12.51 -2.90 -11.43
N VAL A 113 -12.48 -3.77 -12.45
CA VAL A 113 -11.44 -3.77 -13.47
C VAL A 113 -11.47 -2.48 -14.28
N ASP A 114 -12.66 -2.03 -14.71
CA ASP A 114 -12.85 -0.77 -15.43
C ASP A 114 -12.42 0.42 -14.56
N LEU A 115 -12.86 0.47 -13.29
CA LEU A 115 -12.46 1.51 -12.34
C LEU A 115 -10.94 1.57 -12.14
N LEU A 116 -10.27 0.42 -12.05
CA LEU A 116 -8.81 0.38 -11.96
C LEU A 116 -8.14 0.87 -13.25
N GLY A 117 -8.74 0.61 -14.43
CA GLY A 117 -8.29 1.16 -15.70
C GLY A 117 -8.29 2.69 -15.73
N GLU A 118 -9.33 3.32 -15.15
CA GLU A 118 -9.40 4.78 -15.01
C GLU A 118 -8.34 5.35 -14.03
N ILE A 119 -7.91 4.54 -13.07
CA ILE A 119 -6.91 4.94 -12.05
C ILE A 119 -5.47 4.81 -12.59
N ASP A 120 -5.21 3.89 -13.50
CA ASP A 120 -3.85 3.50 -13.91
C ASP A 120 -3.00 4.69 -14.40
N GLU A 121 -3.52 5.52 -15.32
CA GLU A 121 -2.80 6.68 -15.85
C GLU A 121 -2.56 7.77 -14.78
N PRO A 122 -3.58 8.25 -14.03
CA PRO A 122 -3.37 9.19 -12.94
C PRO A 122 -2.39 8.71 -11.88
N LEU A 123 -2.36 7.40 -11.61
CA LEU A 123 -1.44 6.79 -10.65
C LEU A 123 0.00 6.77 -11.17
N MET A 124 0.20 6.42 -12.45
CA MET A 124 1.53 6.48 -13.08
C MET A 124 2.09 7.90 -13.08
N ASP A 125 1.26 8.89 -13.40
CA ASP A 125 1.67 10.29 -13.38
C ASP A 125 2.04 10.75 -11.98
N MET A 126 1.30 10.30 -10.96
CA MET A 126 1.64 10.59 -9.58
C MET A 126 2.96 9.93 -9.17
N HIS A 127 3.25 8.68 -9.58
CA HIS A 127 4.55 8.05 -9.32
C HIS A 127 5.69 8.87 -9.90
N LYS A 128 5.57 9.31 -11.16
CA LYS A 128 6.55 10.17 -11.83
C LYS A 128 6.70 11.52 -11.11
N ALA A 129 5.60 12.15 -10.72
CA ALA A 129 5.63 13.43 -10.02
C ALA A 129 6.29 13.34 -8.64
N LEU A 130 6.15 12.19 -7.95
CA LEU A 130 6.68 12.01 -6.60
C LEU A 130 8.15 11.61 -6.58
N LEU A 131 8.59 10.74 -7.49
CA LEU A 131 9.93 10.15 -7.46
C LEU A 131 10.72 10.31 -8.78
N GLY A 132 10.12 10.88 -9.83
CA GLY A 132 10.76 11.02 -11.14
C GLY A 132 11.91 12.04 -11.21
N HIS A 133 12.19 12.74 -10.11
CA HIS A 133 13.39 13.58 -9.95
C HIS A 133 14.62 12.80 -9.55
N LEU A 134 14.46 11.53 -9.15
CA LEU A 134 15.53 10.59 -8.86
C LEU A 134 15.89 9.81 -10.14
N ASP A 135 17.16 9.61 -10.38
CA ASP A 135 17.59 8.78 -11.48
C ASP A 135 17.37 7.28 -11.23
N PRO A 136 17.46 6.40 -12.26
CA PRO A 136 17.25 4.97 -12.10
C PRO A 136 18.17 4.29 -11.08
N HIS A 137 19.42 4.76 -10.93
CA HIS A 137 20.37 4.22 -9.95
C HIS A 137 19.96 4.61 -8.52
N GLU A 138 19.58 5.87 -8.30
CA GLU A 138 19.08 6.37 -7.01
C GLU A 138 17.79 5.63 -6.59
N LEU A 139 16.85 5.40 -7.52
CA LEU A 139 15.63 4.63 -7.27
C LEU A 139 15.94 3.17 -6.89
N GLY A 140 16.90 2.55 -7.59
CA GLY A 140 17.35 1.19 -7.28
C GLY A 140 18.00 1.10 -5.89
N THR A 141 18.87 2.06 -5.57
CA THR A 141 19.53 2.17 -4.26
C THR A 141 18.50 2.35 -3.14
N LEU A 142 17.54 3.25 -3.33
CA LEU A 142 16.46 3.50 -2.37
C LEU A 142 15.66 2.22 -2.11
N SER A 143 15.26 1.48 -3.16
CA SER A 143 14.53 0.23 -3.02
C SER A 143 15.31 -0.80 -2.20
N GLN A 144 16.59 -1.01 -2.52
CA GLN A 144 17.46 -1.95 -1.81
C GLN A 144 17.64 -1.58 -0.33
N LEU A 145 17.83 -0.28 -0.03
CA LEU A 145 17.96 0.18 1.36
C LEU A 145 16.66 -0.03 2.16
N LEU A 146 15.51 0.20 1.54
CA LEU A 146 14.20 -0.04 2.17
C LEU A 146 13.93 -1.53 2.39
N GLU A 147 14.35 -2.41 1.47
CA GLU A 147 14.26 -3.87 1.62
C GLU A 147 15.11 -4.34 2.80
N ARG A 148 16.37 -3.94 2.86
CA ARG A 148 17.29 -4.25 3.97
C ARG A 148 16.77 -3.72 5.31
N ALA A 149 16.22 -2.51 5.33
CA ALA A 149 15.65 -1.93 6.55
C ALA A 149 14.43 -2.72 7.08
N ARG A 150 13.72 -3.49 6.23
CA ARG A 150 12.61 -4.34 6.63
C ARG A 150 13.02 -5.73 7.11
N GLU A 151 14.22 -6.22 6.80
CA GLU A 151 14.67 -7.57 7.19
C GLU A 151 14.45 -7.88 8.68
N PRO A 152 14.86 -7.00 9.63
CA PRO A 152 14.65 -7.29 11.05
C PRO A 152 13.17 -7.29 11.45
N LEU A 153 12.32 -6.51 10.76
CA LEU A 153 10.90 -6.38 11.09
C LEU A 153 10.06 -7.60 10.66
N VAL A 154 10.58 -8.39 9.72
CA VAL A 154 9.91 -9.62 9.24
C VAL A 154 10.26 -10.81 10.14
N ALA A 155 11.45 -10.79 10.76
CA ALA A 155 11.92 -11.86 11.64
C ALA A 155 11.21 -11.88 13.02
N GLU A 156 10.68 -10.75 13.47
CA GLU A 156 9.88 -10.66 14.69
C GLU A 156 8.41 -10.41 14.30
N PRO A 157 7.51 -11.43 14.48
CA PRO A 157 6.08 -11.15 14.36
C PRO A 157 5.71 -10.09 15.40
N ALA A 158 5.06 -9.00 14.95
CA ALA A 158 4.61 -7.96 15.85
C ALA A 158 3.78 -8.58 16.99
N GLU A 159 4.31 -8.55 18.21
CA GLU A 159 3.53 -8.79 19.41
C GLU A 159 2.46 -7.70 19.48
N VAL A 160 1.22 -8.07 19.24
CA VAL A 160 0.02 -7.23 19.36
C VAL A 160 -0.71 -7.60 20.64
#